data_5092de6f44c631b9b1af839d36a14d50
#
_entry.id   5092de6f44c631b9b1af839d36a14d50
#
_cell.length_a   1.000
_cell.length_b   1.000
_cell.length_c   1.000
_cell.angle_alpha   90.00
_cell.angle_beta   90.00
_cell.angle_gamma   90.00
#
_symmetry.space_group_name_H-M   'P 1'
#
loop_
_entity.id
_entity.type
_entity.pdbx_description
1 polymer ?
#
loop_
_entity_poly.entity_id
_entity_poly.type
_entity_poly.pdbx_seq_one_letter_code
_entity_poly.pdbx_strand_id
1 'polypeptide(L)'
;MDDQTRIELEAAAFRRLRKHLMEDRTDVQNIDMMNQSGFCRNCLSRWYQEAANERGIDMGKEEAREIFYGMTMDEWKATYQTEASGAQKAAFETSFKENVTDKS
;
A
#
# COMPACT_ATOMS: atom_id res chain seq x y z
N MET A 1 26.05 -8.37 -10.92
CA MET A 1 25.18 -7.17 -10.97
C MET A 1 25.65 -6.20 -9.88
N ASP A 2 25.86 -4.95 -10.23
CA ASP A 2 26.26 -3.96 -9.22
C ASP A 2 25.07 -3.47 -8.39
N ASP A 3 25.38 -2.75 -7.31
CA ASP A 3 24.34 -2.27 -6.40
C ASP A 3 23.40 -1.26 -7.03
N GLN A 4 23.94 -0.39 -7.87
CA GLN A 4 23.11 0.62 -8.55
C GLN A 4 22.12 -0.04 -9.51
N THR A 5 22.54 -1.02 -10.26
CA THR A 5 21.66 -1.76 -11.16
C THR A 5 20.57 -2.49 -10.38
N ARG A 6 20.94 -3.13 -9.27
CA ARG A 6 19.96 -3.81 -8.40
C ARG A 6 18.90 -2.84 -7.88
N ILE A 7 19.33 -1.66 -7.41
CA ILE A 7 18.41 -0.62 -6.93
C ILE A 7 17.46 -0.19 -8.03
N GLU A 8 17.97 0.00 -9.24
CA GLU A 8 17.13 0.39 -10.38
C GLU A 8 16.11 -0.67 -10.75
N LEU A 9 16.50 -1.94 -10.70
CA LEU A 9 15.58 -3.05 -10.97
C LEU A 9 14.50 -3.16 -9.90
N GLU A 10 14.88 -2.99 -8.63
CA GLU A 10 13.93 -2.97 -7.54
C GLU A 10 12.95 -1.82 -7.65
N ALA A 11 13.43 -0.64 -8.02
CA ALA A 11 12.58 0.53 -8.27
C ALA A 11 11.63 0.29 -9.44
N ALA A 12 12.13 -0.30 -10.52
CA ALA A 12 11.30 -0.61 -11.68
C ALA A 12 10.21 -1.63 -11.35
N ALA A 13 10.55 -2.66 -10.58
CA ALA A 13 9.58 -3.67 -10.15
C ALA A 13 8.52 -3.07 -9.24
N PHE A 14 8.91 -2.19 -8.32
CA PHE A 14 7.96 -1.48 -7.46
C PHE A 14 7.02 -0.60 -8.29
N ARG A 15 7.54 0.13 -9.25
CA ARG A 15 6.72 0.99 -10.13
C ARG A 15 5.75 0.16 -10.95
N ARG A 16 6.16 -1.03 -11.39
CA ARG A 16 5.28 -1.93 -12.13
C ARG A 16 4.17 -2.48 -11.23
N LEU A 17 4.49 -2.84 -9.99
CA LEU A 17 3.49 -3.25 -9.00
C LEU A 17 2.50 -2.12 -8.75
N ARG A 18 3.00 -0.90 -8.55
CA ARG A 18 2.15 0.27 -8.35
C ARG A 18 1.19 0.47 -9.53
N LYS A 19 1.70 0.39 -10.75
CA LYS A 19 0.87 0.50 -11.95
C LYS A 19 -0.24 -0.55 -11.96
N HIS A 20 0.10 -1.79 -11.61
CA HIS A 20 -0.87 -2.88 -11.57
C HIS A 20 -2.01 -2.60 -10.58
N LEU A 21 -1.67 -2.13 -9.40
CA LEU A 21 -2.66 -1.88 -8.35
C LEU A 21 -3.43 -0.58 -8.53
N MET A 22 -2.82 0.42 -9.15
CA MET A 22 -3.40 1.76 -9.26
C MET A 22 -4.05 2.03 -10.61
N GLU A 23 -3.77 1.23 -11.62
CA GLU A 23 -4.31 1.41 -12.97
C GLU A 23 -4.99 0.16 -13.50
N ASP A 24 -4.33 -1.00 -13.39
CA ASP A 24 -4.83 -2.23 -14.00
C ASP A 24 -5.90 -2.92 -13.14
N ARG A 25 -5.76 -2.91 -11.84
CA ARG A 25 -6.62 -3.63 -10.90
C ARG A 25 -7.16 -2.73 -9.79
N THR A 26 -7.73 -1.60 -10.18
CA THR A 26 -8.41 -0.70 -9.25
C THR A 26 -9.66 -1.33 -8.62
N ASP A 27 -10.17 -2.40 -9.22
CA ASP A 27 -11.30 -3.17 -8.73
C ASP A 27 -11.01 -3.94 -7.43
N VAL A 28 -9.74 -4.28 -7.18
CA VAL A 28 -9.37 -5.03 -5.99
C VAL A 28 -9.35 -4.11 -4.77
N GLN A 29 -10.19 -4.42 -3.79
CA GLN A 29 -10.33 -3.61 -2.60
C GLN A 29 -9.17 -3.84 -1.63
N ASN A 30 -8.76 -2.78 -0.92
CA ASN A 30 -7.69 -2.88 0.08
C ASN A 30 -8.00 -3.94 1.14
N ILE A 31 -9.26 -4.04 1.56
CA ILE A 31 -9.66 -5.02 2.57
C ILE A 31 -9.45 -6.45 2.07
N ASP A 32 -9.72 -6.72 0.80
CA ASP A 32 -9.51 -8.05 0.21
C ASP A 32 -8.02 -8.36 0.06
N MET A 33 -7.23 -7.38 -0.34
CA MET A 33 -5.77 -7.55 -0.41
C MET A 33 -5.20 -7.91 0.97
N MET A 34 -5.59 -7.17 2.01
CA MET A 34 -5.15 -7.43 3.37
C MET A 34 -5.55 -8.82 3.83
N ASN A 35 -6.80 -9.21 3.58
CA ASN A 35 -7.33 -10.50 4.01
C ASN A 35 -6.64 -11.67 3.33
N GLN A 36 -6.27 -11.53 2.06
CA GLN A 36 -5.65 -12.62 1.29
C GLN A 36 -4.13 -12.61 1.32
N SER A 37 -3.52 -11.43 1.31
CA SER A 37 -2.06 -11.29 1.14
C SER A 37 -1.36 -10.73 2.37
N GLY A 38 -2.09 -10.21 3.33
CA GLY A 38 -1.50 -9.60 4.52
C GLY A 38 -0.95 -8.20 4.31
N PHE A 39 -1.23 -7.57 3.17
CA PHE A 39 -0.88 -6.18 2.92
C PHE A 39 -1.92 -5.54 2.00
N CYS A 40 -1.88 -4.21 1.89
CA CYS A 40 -2.72 -3.49 0.96
C CYS A 40 -1.99 -2.25 0.45
N ARG A 41 -2.66 -1.42 -0.36
CA ARG A 41 -2.07 -0.19 -0.90
C ARG A 41 -1.56 0.74 0.19
N ASN A 42 -2.27 0.81 1.31
CA ASN A 42 -1.84 1.63 2.44
C ASN A 42 -0.56 1.11 3.08
N CYS A 43 -0.35 -0.19 3.09
CA CYS A 43 0.92 -0.77 3.57
C CYS A 43 2.08 -0.35 2.67
N LEU A 44 1.89 -0.36 1.36
CA LEU A 44 2.93 0.07 0.42
C LEU A 44 3.29 1.54 0.62
N SER A 45 2.30 2.41 0.84
CA SER A 45 2.57 3.81 1.13
C SER A 45 3.28 3.99 2.47
N ARG A 46 2.92 3.20 3.47
CA ARG A 46 3.59 3.23 4.78
C ARG A 46 5.04 2.78 4.68
N TRP A 47 5.32 1.71 3.94
CA TRP A 47 6.69 1.25 3.74
C TRP A 47 7.54 2.29 3.01
N TYR A 48 6.94 3.01 2.07
CA TYR A 48 7.58 4.14 1.39
C TYR A 48 7.90 5.25 2.38
N GLN A 49 6.96 5.60 3.25
CA GLN A 49 7.15 6.59 4.31
C GLN A 49 8.27 6.19 5.26
N GLU A 50 8.26 4.93 5.71
CA GLU A 50 9.28 4.41 6.61
C GLU A 50 10.67 4.47 5.98
N ALA A 51 10.78 4.09 4.72
CA ALA A 51 12.03 4.15 3.98
C ALA A 51 12.57 5.58 3.85
N ALA A 52 11.67 6.54 3.62
CA ALA A 52 12.03 7.96 3.55
C ALA A 52 12.54 8.45 4.90
N ASN A 53 11.82 8.14 5.98
CA ASN A 53 12.17 8.60 7.32
C ASN A 53 13.50 7.99 7.78
N GLU A 54 13.77 6.74 7.45
CA GLU A 54 15.05 6.09 7.74
C GLU A 54 16.23 6.78 7.07
N ARG A 55 16.00 7.49 5.99
CA ARG A 55 17.02 8.22 5.23
C ARG A 55 17.05 9.71 5.56
N GLY A 56 16.38 10.10 6.65
CA GLY A 56 16.39 11.49 7.10
C GLY A 56 15.43 12.39 6.32
N ILE A 57 14.54 11.82 5.52
CA ILE A 57 13.50 12.58 4.82
C ILE A 57 12.26 12.58 5.70
N ASP A 58 11.86 13.76 6.16
CA ASP A 58 10.68 13.91 7.00
C ASP A 58 9.42 13.84 6.14
N MET A 59 8.80 12.68 6.11
CA MET A 59 7.62 12.42 5.31
C MET A 59 6.45 12.01 6.20
N GLY A 60 5.33 12.70 6.06
CA GLY A 60 4.10 12.37 6.77
C GLY A 60 3.28 11.30 6.07
N LYS A 61 2.34 10.73 6.80
CA LYS A 61 1.46 9.67 6.33
C LYS A 61 0.65 10.09 5.09
N GLU A 62 0.06 11.28 5.13
CA GLU A 62 -0.78 11.76 4.02
C GLU A 62 0.06 12.06 2.78
N GLU A 63 1.25 12.62 2.95
CA GLU A 63 2.17 12.85 1.85
C GLU A 63 2.55 11.54 1.15
N ALA A 64 2.89 10.51 1.93
CA ALA A 64 3.25 9.20 1.38
C ALA A 64 2.09 8.58 0.62
N ARG A 65 0.87 8.71 1.14
CA ARG A 65 -0.34 8.21 0.48
C ARG A 65 -0.59 8.92 -0.84
N GLU A 66 -0.46 10.25 -0.87
CA GLU A 66 -0.63 11.01 -2.10
C GLU A 66 0.41 10.63 -3.16
N ILE A 67 1.64 10.40 -2.74
CA ILE A 67 2.70 9.95 -3.66
C ILE A 67 2.36 8.57 -4.25
N PHE A 68 1.95 7.63 -3.40
CA PHE A 68 1.65 6.27 -3.86
C PHE A 68 0.38 6.24 -4.71
N TYR A 69 -0.70 6.85 -4.22
CA TYR A 69 -1.99 6.80 -4.90
C TYR A 69 -2.08 7.74 -6.11
N GLY A 70 -1.25 8.80 -6.14
CA GLY A 70 -1.37 9.83 -7.15
C GLY A 70 -2.59 10.71 -6.98
N MET A 71 -3.25 10.62 -5.83
CA MET A 71 -4.44 11.37 -5.47
C MET A 71 -4.64 11.30 -3.97
N THR A 72 -5.56 12.09 -3.42
CA THR A 72 -5.88 12.01 -1.99
C THR A 72 -6.63 10.72 -1.66
N MET A 73 -6.60 10.33 -0.38
CA MET A 73 -7.37 9.16 0.07
C MET A 73 -8.86 9.36 -0.14
N ASP A 74 -9.36 10.57 0.07
CA ASP A 74 -10.78 10.86 -0.14
C ASP A 74 -11.17 10.65 -1.59
N GLU A 75 -10.34 11.08 -2.53
CA GLU A 75 -10.57 10.86 -3.95
C GLU A 75 -10.56 9.36 -4.31
N TRP A 76 -9.60 8.61 -3.79
CA TRP A 76 -9.53 7.17 -4.01
C TRP A 76 -10.76 6.46 -3.47
N LYS A 77 -11.13 6.76 -2.22
CA LYS A 77 -12.30 6.15 -1.57
C LYS A 77 -13.58 6.45 -2.33
N ALA A 78 -13.76 7.70 -2.75
CA ALA A 78 -14.95 8.10 -3.48
C ALA A 78 -15.07 7.40 -4.84
N THR A 79 -13.95 7.14 -5.50
CA THR A 79 -13.93 6.58 -6.85
C THR A 79 -13.95 5.05 -6.86
N TYR A 80 -13.20 4.40 -5.96
CA TYR A 80 -12.92 2.97 -6.07
C TYR A 80 -13.34 2.14 -4.86
N GLN A 81 -13.42 2.70 -3.67
CA GLN A 81 -13.70 1.91 -2.49
C GLN A 81 -15.19 1.59 -2.36
N THR A 82 -15.49 0.32 -2.14
CA THR A 82 -16.86 -0.15 -1.89
C THR A 82 -17.03 -0.47 -0.42
N GLU A 83 -18.30 -0.54 0.03
CA GLU A 83 -18.60 -0.89 1.41
C GLU A 83 -18.23 -2.35 1.68
N ALA A 84 -17.54 -2.60 2.79
CA ALA A 84 -17.13 -3.93 3.18
C ALA A 84 -18.28 -4.68 3.87
N SER A 85 -18.38 -5.97 3.60
CA SER A 85 -19.33 -6.86 4.28
C SER A 85 -18.88 -7.16 5.72
N GLY A 86 -19.78 -7.71 6.54
CA GLY A 86 -19.44 -8.13 7.89
C GLY A 86 -18.34 -9.19 7.90
N ALA A 87 -18.38 -10.14 6.96
CA ALA A 87 -17.37 -11.19 6.85
C ALA A 87 -16.01 -10.60 6.46
N GLN A 88 -15.98 -9.63 5.54
CA GLN A 88 -14.74 -8.95 5.16
C GLN A 88 -14.14 -8.19 6.35
N LYS A 89 -14.96 -7.51 7.13
CA LYS A 89 -14.51 -6.77 8.31
C LYS A 89 -13.94 -7.69 9.38
N ALA A 90 -14.59 -8.82 9.64
CA ALA A 90 -14.12 -9.80 10.62
C ALA A 90 -12.77 -10.41 10.20
N ALA A 91 -12.64 -10.79 8.94
CA ALA A 91 -11.39 -11.29 8.40
C ALA A 91 -10.28 -10.24 8.44
N PHE A 92 -10.63 -8.99 8.18
CA PHE A 92 -9.69 -7.87 8.23
C PHE A 92 -9.11 -7.67 9.63
N GLU A 93 -9.92 -7.76 10.67
CA GLU A 93 -9.43 -7.61 12.05
C GLU A 93 -8.33 -8.63 12.36
N THR A 94 -8.54 -9.88 11.96
CA THR A 94 -7.56 -10.95 12.14
C THR A 94 -6.30 -10.69 11.31
N SER A 95 -6.47 -10.41 10.04
CA SER A 95 -5.35 -10.18 9.12
C SER A 95 -4.52 -8.96 9.52
N PHE A 96 -5.19 -7.86 9.89
CA PHE A 96 -4.49 -6.65 10.34
C PHE A 96 -3.67 -6.91 11.57
N LYS A 97 -4.24 -7.62 12.56
CA LYS A 97 -3.54 -7.98 13.77
C LYS A 97 -2.30 -8.83 13.46
N GLU A 98 -2.45 -9.84 12.63
CA GLU A 98 -1.35 -10.76 12.29
C GLU A 98 -0.25 -10.11 11.45
N ASN A 99 -0.61 -9.23 10.54
CA ASN A 99 0.32 -8.72 9.53
C ASN A 99 0.79 -7.28 9.76
N VAL A 100 0.06 -6.50 10.52
CA VAL A 100 0.39 -5.09 10.76
C VAL A 100 0.69 -4.85 12.22
N THR A 101 -0.29 -5.08 13.11
CA THR A 101 -0.17 -4.74 14.52
C THR A 101 0.90 -5.58 15.23
N ASP A 102 0.89 -6.90 15.00
CA ASP A 102 1.81 -7.82 15.70
C ASP A 102 3.22 -7.80 15.11
N LYS A 103 3.43 -7.17 13.97
CA LYS A 103 4.72 -7.11 13.28
C LYS A 103 5.37 -5.74 13.29
N SER A 104 4.70 -4.76 13.81
CA SER A 104 5.22 -3.39 13.88
C SER A 104 6.01 -3.10 15.16
#